data_ec56d785f21a0a62a69162a909c0244d
#
_entry.id   ec56d785f21a0a62a69162a909c0244d
#
_cell.length_a   1.000
_cell.length_b   1.000
_cell.length_c   1.000
_cell.angle_alpha   90.00
_cell.angle_beta   90.00
_cell.angle_gamma   90.00
#
_symmetry.space_group_name_H-M   'P 1'
#
loop_
_entity.id
_entity.type
_entity.pdbx_description
1 polymer ?
#
loop_
_entity_poly.entity_id
_entity_poly.type
_entity_poly.pdbx_seq_one_letter_code
_entity_poly.pdbx_strand_id
1 'polypeptide(L)'
;FFTDHTIGKLFKNLIFSLDLKFFNIVIYHSNKTKKGEIYDEFQNEDKKGFKNEILPIKLIDKIKIIEKEKFDVLFYPDIGMSIEFYFLSLIRLARYQIMSWGHPETTGSESIDFFLCSENLILENTKKFYSEKFLIIDKLPMIYDKPIIKNKLDDKDISKNNIYSCPQTLFKFHPDFDDYLFDILKKDKKGILYLLKDTHKVYYLKLLERFKKNKNFDSDRVIFLDPLNLNQFINHLGTSSVLLDPIYFGSGNSFHESMFYGTQTVTC
;
A
#
# COMPACT_ATOMS: atom_id res chain seq x y z
N PHE A 1 -0.99 5.60 10.41
CA PHE A 1 -1.59 5.79 9.07
C PHE A 1 -3.04 5.31 8.94
N PHE A 2 -3.80 5.22 10.04
CA PHE A 2 -5.25 4.93 9.97
C PHE A 2 -6.03 6.16 9.50
N THR A 3 -5.87 6.48 8.24
CA THR A 3 -6.50 7.59 7.50
C THR A 3 -6.81 7.09 6.09
N ASP A 4 -7.21 7.99 5.17
CA ASP A 4 -7.40 7.68 3.74
C ASP A 4 -6.09 7.28 3.03
N HIS A 5 -5.20 6.66 3.77
CA HIS A 5 -3.94 6.12 3.32
C HIS A 5 -4.07 4.61 3.07
N THR A 6 -3.14 4.05 2.28
CA THR A 6 -3.02 2.61 2.01
C THR A 6 -3.22 1.74 3.24
N ILE A 7 -2.57 2.08 4.36
CA ILE A 7 -2.61 1.32 5.60
C ILE A 7 -4.00 1.33 6.23
N GLY A 8 -4.67 2.48 6.22
CA GLY A 8 -6.05 2.57 6.69
C GLY A 8 -6.97 1.66 5.89
N LYS A 9 -6.87 1.68 4.57
CA LYS A 9 -7.66 0.83 3.66
C LYS A 9 -7.42 -0.66 3.90
N LEU A 10 -6.16 -1.06 4.14
CA LEU A 10 -5.78 -2.46 4.34
C LEU A 10 -6.29 -3.03 5.66
N PHE A 11 -6.18 -2.28 6.74
CA PHE A 11 -6.34 -2.82 8.10
C PHE A 11 -7.61 -2.36 8.82
N LYS A 12 -8.32 -1.34 8.34
CA LYS A 12 -9.55 -0.82 8.97
C LYS A 12 -10.54 -1.94 9.27
N ASN A 13 -10.97 -2.66 8.27
CA ASN A 13 -11.99 -3.69 8.43
C ASN A 13 -11.49 -4.92 9.20
N LEU A 14 -10.21 -5.24 9.13
CA LEU A 14 -9.62 -6.25 9.99
C LEU A 14 -9.80 -5.88 11.47
N ILE A 15 -9.48 -4.62 11.82
CA ILE A 15 -9.62 -4.12 13.20
C ILE A 15 -11.08 -4.09 13.63
N PHE A 16 -11.99 -3.58 12.78
CA PHE A 16 -13.42 -3.54 13.08
C PHE A 16 -14.09 -4.92 13.17
N SER A 17 -13.48 -5.95 12.59
CA SER A 17 -13.97 -7.33 12.66
C SER A 17 -13.57 -8.07 13.94
N LEU A 18 -12.69 -7.50 14.76
CA LEU A 18 -12.30 -8.11 16.03
C LEU A 18 -13.47 -8.14 17.01
N ASP A 19 -13.70 -9.30 17.61
CA ASP A 19 -14.80 -9.48 18.57
C ASP A 19 -14.47 -8.79 19.92
N LEU A 20 -15.16 -7.70 20.20
CA LEU A 20 -14.99 -6.89 21.41
C LEU A 20 -15.41 -7.63 22.71
N LYS A 21 -15.93 -8.86 22.62
CA LYS A 21 -16.08 -9.73 23.81
C LYS A 21 -14.73 -10.28 24.29
N PHE A 22 -13.77 -10.40 23.39
CA PHE A 22 -12.44 -10.92 23.68
C PHE A 22 -11.35 -9.85 23.63
N PHE A 23 -11.58 -8.74 22.91
CA PHE A 23 -10.60 -7.69 22.68
C PHE A 23 -11.06 -6.34 23.22
N ASN A 24 -10.18 -5.68 23.97
CA ASN A 24 -10.27 -4.26 24.23
C ASN A 24 -9.28 -3.56 23.31
N ILE A 25 -9.76 -2.70 22.43
CA ILE A 25 -8.96 -2.10 21.37
C ILE A 25 -8.70 -0.62 21.68
N VAL A 26 -7.45 -0.22 21.57
CA VAL A 26 -7.04 1.19 21.62
C VAL A 26 -6.30 1.52 20.34
N ILE A 27 -6.83 2.46 19.57
CA ILE A 27 -6.18 2.98 18.36
C ILE A 27 -5.41 4.24 18.70
N TYR A 28 -4.13 4.21 18.49
CA TYR A 28 -3.26 5.37 18.65
C TYR A 28 -3.03 6.08 17.33
N HIS A 29 -3.36 7.34 17.28
CA HIS A 29 -3.07 8.24 16.17
C HIS A 29 -1.89 9.15 16.49
N SER A 30 -1.04 9.42 15.49
CA SER A 30 -0.06 10.50 15.61
C SER A 30 -0.78 11.85 15.67
N ASN A 31 -0.23 12.80 16.40
CA ASN A 31 -0.71 14.17 16.39
C ASN A 31 -0.57 14.88 15.03
N LYS A 32 0.21 14.29 14.09
CA LYS A 32 0.35 14.73 12.70
C LYS A 32 -0.61 14.02 11.75
N THR A 33 -1.49 13.15 12.26
CA THR A 33 -2.44 12.38 11.45
C THR A 33 -3.36 13.33 10.69
N LYS A 34 -3.40 13.19 9.37
CA LYS A 34 -4.36 13.91 8.53
C LYS A 34 -5.74 13.27 8.72
N LYS A 35 -6.74 14.12 8.99
CA LYS A 35 -8.12 13.68 9.06
C LYS A 35 -8.63 13.30 7.68
N GLY A 36 -9.60 12.39 7.62
CA GLY A 36 -10.24 11.89 6.41
C GLY A 36 -11.32 10.88 6.75
N GLU A 37 -11.99 10.31 5.76
CA GLU A 37 -13.14 9.41 5.97
C GLU A 37 -12.79 8.24 6.90
N ILE A 38 -11.68 7.56 6.68
CA ILE A 38 -11.22 6.43 7.51
C ILE A 38 -10.88 6.89 8.95
N TYR A 39 -10.25 8.05 9.10
CA TYR A 39 -9.99 8.60 10.43
C TYR A 39 -11.30 8.87 11.17
N ASP A 40 -12.28 9.46 10.50
CA ASP A 40 -13.58 9.76 11.07
C ASP A 40 -14.37 8.49 11.41
N GLU A 41 -14.28 7.44 10.59
CA GLU A 41 -14.85 6.12 10.93
C GLU A 41 -14.29 5.58 12.24
N PHE A 42 -12.97 5.64 12.46
CA PHE A 42 -12.36 5.23 13.73
C PHE A 42 -12.83 6.11 14.91
N GLN A 43 -12.91 7.44 14.71
CA GLN A 43 -13.34 8.36 15.77
C GLN A 43 -14.82 8.19 16.15
N ASN A 44 -15.67 7.80 15.20
CA ASN A 44 -17.11 7.61 15.39
C ASN A 44 -17.46 6.20 15.91
N GLU A 45 -16.48 5.31 16.07
CA GLU A 45 -16.72 3.98 16.63
C GLU A 45 -16.92 4.09 18.14
N ASP A 46 -18.19 4.15 18.56
CA ASP A 46 -18.61 4.30 19.95
C ASP A 46 -19.07 2.95 20.54
N LYS A 47 -18.20 1.96 20.46
CA LYS A 47 -18.45 0.65 21.09
C LYS A 47 -17.69 0.53 22.41
N LYS A 48 -18.34 -0.08 23.41
CA LYS A 48 -17.67 -0.43 24.67
C LYS A 48 -16.50 -1.39 24.35
N GLY A 49 -15.30 -1.02 24.78
CA GLY A 49 -14.08 -1.78 24.50
C GLY A 49 -13.30 -1.29 23.27
N PHE A 50 -13.74 -0.19 22.64
CA PHE A 50 -13.01 0.46 21.55
C PHE A 50 -12.71 1.92 21.91
N LYS A 51 -11.45 2.33 21.83
CA LYS A 51 -11.00 3.70 22.15
C LYS A 51 -10.10 4.24 21.05
N ASN A 52 -10.16 5.56 20.83
CA ASN A 52 -9.26 6.30 19.98
C ASN A 52 -8.53 7.36 20.77
N GLU A 53 -7.23 7.42 20.66
CA GLU A 53 -6.37 8.36 21.37
C GLU A 53 -5.34 8.99 20.44
N ILE A 54 -5.04 10.26 20.69
CA ILE A 54 -3.98 10.99 19.98
C ILE A 54 -2.74 11.02 20.86
N LEU A 55 -1.65 10.46 20.35
CA LEU A 55 -0.38 10.47 21.06
C LEU A 55 0.27 11.85 21.06
N PRO A 56 0.92 12.24 22.16
CA PRO A 56 1.66 13.50 22.26
C PRO A 56 2.82 13.56 21.25
N ILE A 57 3.45 14.74 21.11
CA ILE A 57 4.54 14.94 20.16
C ILE A 57 5.82 14.21 20.60
N LYS A 58 6.16 14.33 21.88
CA LYS A 58 7.43 13.83 22.42
C LYS A 58 7.40 12.31 22.57
N LEU A 59 8.42 11.64 22.08
CA LEU A 59 8.56 10.18 22.13
C LEU A 59 8.45 9.63 23.57
N ILE A 60 9.11 10.29 24.52
CA ILE A 60 9.09 9.84 25.93
C ILE A 60 7.68 9.86 26.53
N ASP A 61 6.86 10.83 26.15
CA ASP A 61 5.49 10.92 26.67
C ASP A 61 4.58 9.86 26.03
N LYS A 62 4.82 9.50 24.76
CA LYS A 62 4.16 8.36 24.10
C LYS A 62 4.47 7.04 24.82
N ILE A 63 5.76 6.82 25.12
CA ILE A 63 6.22 5.62 25.84
C ILE A 63 5.48 5.51 27.16
N LYS A 64 5.46 6.57 27.99
CA LYS A 64 4.79 6.57 29.28
C LYS A 64 3.29 6.27 29.19
N ILE A 65 2.60 6.80 28.16
CA ILE A 65 1.18 6.53 27.95
C ILE A 65 0.96 5.06 27.62
N ILE A 66 1.71 4.51 26.68
CA ILE A 66 1.54 3.13 26.22
C ILE A 66 1.93 2.14 27.32
N GLU A 67 3.04 2.35 28.02
CA GLU A 67 3.49 1.50 29.13
C GLU A 67 2.46 1.42 30.29
N LYS A 68 1.78 2.53 30.57
CA LYS A 68 0.76 2.60 31.62
C LYS A 68 -0.42 1.66 31.36
N GLU A 69 -0.78 1.46 30.09
CA GLU A 69 -1.93 0.62 29.69
C GLU A 69 -1.65 -0.88 29.84
N LYS A 70 -0.38 -1.30 29.88
CA LYS A 70 0.05 -2.70 30.03
C LYS A 70 -0.60 -3.64 29.01
N PHE A 71 -0.55 -3.26 27.74
CA PHE A 71 -1.14 -4.04 26.66
C PHE A 71 -0.59 -5.47 26.58
N ASP A 72 -1.48 -6.43 26.31
CA ASP A 72 -1.07 -7.78 25.93
C ASP A 72 -0.42 -7.80 24.57
N VAL A 73 -1.01 -7.08 23.61
CA VAL A 73 -0.54 -7.02 22.23
C VAL A 73 -0.47 -5.57 21.74
N LEU A 74 0.64 -5.21 21.13
CA LEU A 74 0.78 -3.97 20.39
C LEU A 74 1.01 -4.29 18.90
N PHE A 75 0.10 -3.85 18.05
CA PHE A 75 0.12 -4.11 16.63
C PHE A 75 0.59 -2.89 15.85
N TYR A 76 1.64 -3.07 15.08
CA TYR A 76 2.22 -2.07 14.19
C TYR A 76 2.02 -2.52 12.73
N PRO A 77 1.02 -2.02 12.01
CA PRO A 77 0.76 -2.49 10.64
C PRO A 77 1.82 -2.08 9.62
N ASP A 78 2.65 -1.07 9.92
CA ASP A 78 3.41 -0.29 8.94
C ASP A 78 4.77 0.22 9.46
N ILE A 79 5.47 -0.53 10.29
CA ILE A 79 6.83 -0.15 10.75
C ILE A 79 7.72 0.07 9.52
N GLY A 80 8.45 1.20 9.54
CA GLY A 80 9.32 1.61 8.42
C GLY A 80 8.73 2.78 7.61
N MET A 81 7.41 2.99 7.61
CA MET A 81 6.79 4.12 6.92
C MET A 81 6.83 5.44 7.71
N SER A 82 7.06 5.36 9.01
CA SER A 82 7.17 6.53 9.90
C SER A 82 8.36 6.36 10.83
N ILE A 83 9.30 7.30 10.76
CA ILE A 83 10.46 7.37 11.66
C ILE A 83 10.02 7.36 13.14
N GLU A 84 8.94 8.06 13.46
CA GLU A 84 8.41 8.18 14.81
C GLU A 84 8.00 6.82 15.37
N PHE A 85 7.20 6.05 14.62
CA PHE A 85 6.73 4.74 15.03
C PHE A 85 7.84 3.68 14.92
N TYR A 86 8.80 3.86 14.01
CA TYR A 86 9.98 3.02 13.97
C TYR A 86 10.77 3.09 15.28
N PHE A 87 11.08 4.30 15.79
CA PHE A 87 11.76 4.44 17.08
C PHE A 87 10.93 3.91 18.25
N LEU A 88 9.60 4.06 18.20
CA LEU A 88 8.71 3.51 19.22
C LEU A 88 8.76 1.97 19.23
N SER A 89 8.86 1.34 18.08
CA SER A 89 8.91 -0.11 17.92
C SER A 89 10.21 -0.76 18.41
N LEU A 90 11.26 0.03 18.64
CA LEU A 90 12.52 -0.47 19.22
C LEU A 90 12.44 -0.71 20.74
N ILE A 91 11.34 -0.32 21.37
CA ILE A 91 11.12 -0.40 22.81
C ILE A 91 10.06 -1.45 23.10
N ARG A 92 10.26 -2.28 24.13
CA ARG A 92 9.27 -3.25 24.59
C ARG A 92 8.17 -2.51 25.35
N LEU A 93 7.00 -2.33 24.75
CA LEU A 93 5.86 -1.59 25.29
C LEU A 93 4.62 -2.48 25.55
N ALA A 94 4.67 -3.73 25.13
CA ALA A 94 3.63 -4.71 25.35
C ALA A 94 4.22 -6.11 25.54
N ARG A 95 3.39 -7.04 26.04
CA ARG A 95 3.81 -8.44 26.20
C ARG A 95 4.21 -9.07 24.87
N TYR A 96 3.43 -8.81 23.81
CA TYR A 96 3.74 -9.19 22.43
C TYR A 96 3.66 -7.97 21.53
N GLN A 97 4.63 -7.83 20.65
CA GLN A 97 4.64 -6.79 19.63
C GLN A 97 4.64 -7.45 18.25
N ILE A 98 3.68 -7.04 17.44
CA ILE A 98 3.38 -7.67 16.15
C ILE A 98 3.45 -6.61 15.07
N MET A 99 4.10 -6.91 13.96
CA MET A 99 4.04 -6.11 12.75
C MET A 99 3.32 -6.86 11.62
N SER A 100 3.03 -6.18 10.53
CA SER A 100 2.44 -6.78 9.34
C SER A 100 2.92 -6.10 8.06
N TRP A 101 2.50 -6.61 6.95
CA TRP A 101 2.95 -6.28 5.60
C TRP A 101 2.47 -4.92 5.02
N GLY A 102 1.93 -4.04 5.85
CA GLY A 102 1.76 -2.64 5.47
C GLY A 102 3.08 -1.98 5.07
N HIS A 103 4.19 -2.49 5.62
CA HIS A 103 5.55 -2.34 5.10
C HIS A 103 6.20 -3.73 5.15
N PRO A 104 6.47 -4.36 4.00
CA PRO A 104 6.74 -5.80 3.95
C PRO A 104 8.15 -6.22 4.35
N GLU A 105 9.01 -5.30 4.79
CA GLU A 105 10.39 -5.59 5.20
C GLU A 105 10.47 -5.92 6.69
N THR A 106 11.47 -6.73 7.07
CA THR A 106 11.82 -6.95 8.48
C THR A 106 12.18 -5.64 9.18
N THR A 107 11.85 -5.53 10.45
CA THR A 107 12.27 -4.37 11.25
C THR A 107 13.72 -4.47 11.74
N GLY A 108 14.25 -5.68 11.82
CA GLY A 108 15.54 -5.95 12.48
C GLY A 108 15.52 -5.67 13.98
N SER A 109 14.35 -5.49 14.59
CA SER A 109 14.20 -5.16 16.01
C SER A 109 13.92 -6.40 16.87
N GLU A 110 14.70 -6.60 17.92
CA GLU A 110 14.46 -7.66 18.92
C GLU A 110 13.19 -7.42 19.75
N SER A 111 12.63 -6.19 19.71
CA SER A 111 11.40 -5.85 20.39
C SER A 111 10.13 -6.24 19.63
N ILE A 112 10.23 -6.65 18.37
CA ILE A 112 9.10 -7.14 17.58
C ILE A 112 9.16 -8.66 17.53
N ASP A 113 8.13 -9.31 18.08
CA ASP A 113 8.09 -10.77 18.22
C ASP A 113 7.64 -11.46 16.94
N PHE A 114 6.62 -10.88 16.27
CA PHE A 114 5.95 -11.56 15.17
C PHE A 114 5.72 -10.65 13.96
N PHE A 115 5.83 -11.27 12.78
CA PHE A 115 5.34 -10.74 11.52
C PHE A 115 4.06 -11.48 11.14
N LEU A 116 2.91 -10.78 11.18
CA LEU A 116 1.60 -11.32 10.80
C LEU A 116 1.48 -11.35 9.28
N CYS A 117 1.27 -12.54 8.73
CA CYS A 117 1.17 -12.75 7.29
C CYS A 117 0.30 -13.94 6.92
N SER A 118 0.03 -14.09 5.64
CA SER A 118 -0.64 -15.27 5.08
C SER A 118 0.40 -16.28 4.59
N GLU A 119 0.08 -17.55 4.69
CA GLU A 119 0.88 -18.63 4.09
C GLU A 119 1.14 -18.40 2.60
N ASN A 120 0.14 -17.88 1.88
CA ASN A 120 0.24 -17.60 0.45
C ASN A 120 1.17 -16.44 0.07
N LEU A 121 1.60 -15.62 1.04
CA LEU A 121 2.49 -14.48 0.82
C LEU A 121 3.94 -14.76 1.21
N ILE A 122 4.24 -15.95 1.74
CA ILE A 122 5.57 -16.31 2.22
C ILE A 122 6.18 -17.33 1.28
N LEU A 123 7.30 -16.97 0.69
CA LEU A 123 8.17 -17.94 0.05
C LEU A 123 9.11 -18.54 1.13
N GLU A 124 9.36 -19.84 1.05
CA GLU A 124 10.20 -20.55 2.04
C GLU A 124 11.57 -19.90 2.23
N ASN A 125 12.14 -19.40 1.14
CA ASN A 125 13.43 -18.71 1.16
C ASN A 125 13.40 -17.32 1.80
N THR A 126 12.25 -16.71 2.03
CA THR A 126 12.17 -15.35 2.60
C THR A 126 12.29 -15.32 4.12
N LYS A 127 11.96 -16.41 4.79
CA LYS A 127 12.01 -16.50 6.27
C LYS A 127 13.37 -16.13 6.87
N LYS A 128 14.46 -16.46 6.17
CA LYS A 128 15.83 -16.16 6.61
C LYS A 128 16.20 -14.67 6.64
N PHE A 129 15.39 -13.82 6.00
CA PHE A 129 15.63 -12.37 5.94
C PHE A 129 14.89 -11.58 7.03
N TYR A 130 14.06 -12.28 7.83
CA TYR A 130 13.29 -11.65 8.90
C TYR A 130 13.87 -12.00 10.26
N SER A 131 13.95 -11.01 11.15
CA SER A 131 14.29 -11.20 12.56
C SER A 131 13.09 -11.69 13.37
N GLU A 132 11.90 -11.35 12.93
CA GLU A 132 10.64 -11.69 13.57
C GLU A 132 10.21 -13.14 13.26
N LYS A 133 9.50 -13.76 14.20
CA LYS A 133 8.81 -15.03 13.94
C LYS A 133 7.57 -14.79 13.09
N PHE A 134 7.33 -15.66 12.10
CA PHE A 134 6.11 -15.56 11.31
C PHE A 134 4.88 -16.04 12.11
N LEU A 135 3.89 -15.17 12.25
CA LEU A 135 2.54 -15.52 12.69
C LEU A 135 1.69 -15.73 11.44
N ILE A 136 1.60 -17.00 11.02
CA ILE A 136 0.98 -17.40 9.76
C ILE A 136 -0.51 -17.68 9.98
N ILE A 137 -1.36 -17.08 9.16
CA ILE A 137 -2.78 -17.37 9.08
C ILE A 137 -3.14 -17.91 7.68
N ASP A 138 -4.20 -18.69 7.60
CA ASP A 138 -4.69 -19.32 6.36
C ASP A 138 -5.35 -18.33 5.38
N LYS A 139 -5.61 -17.10 5.83
CA LYS A 139 -6.25 -16.02 5.05
C LYS A 139 -5.34 -14.80 4.95
N LEU A 140 -5.65 -13.92 4.04
CA LEU A 140 -4.97 -12.62 3.99
C LEU A 140 -5.28 -11.81 5.27
N PRO A 141 -4.28 -11.24 5.95
CA PRO A 141 -4.49 -10.43 7.14
C PRO A 141 -5.00 -9.02 6.80
N MET A 142 -5.99 -8.95 5.93
CA MET A 142 -6.64 -7.71 5.51
C MET A 142 -8.06 -7.97 5.01
N ILE A 143 -8.91 -6.97 5.10
CA ILE A 143 -10.24 -6.93 4.49
C ILE A 143 -10.36 -5.60 3.76
N TYR A 144 -10.28 -5.64 2.43
CA TYR A 144 -10.26 -4.45 1.58
C TYR A 144 -11.65 -4.12 1.06
N ASP A 145 -12.07 -2.85 1.21
CA ASP A 145 -13.34 -2.38 0.66
C ASP A 145 -13.24 -2.16 -0.84
N LYS A 146 -14.31 -2.48 -1.56
CA LYS A 146 -14.42 -2.14 -2.97
C LYS A 146 -14.40 -0.61 -3.13
N PRO A 147 -13.47 -0.05 -3.91
CA PRO A 147 -13.45 1.38 -4.18
C PRO A 147 -14.73 1.82 -4.90
N ILE A 148 -15.28 2.97 -4.51
CA ILE A 148 -16.49 3.53 -5.15
C ILE A 148 -16.08 4.52 -6.24
N ILE A 149 -16.49 4.26 -7.47
CA ILE A 149 -16.36 5.22 -8.58
C ILE A 149 -17.57 6.14 -8.54
N LYS A 150 -17.34 7.41 -8.28
CA LYS A 150 -18.42 8.44 -8.25
C LYS A 150 -18.87 8.86 -9.65
N ASN A 151 -17.99 8.80 -10.65
CA ASN A 151 -18.29 9.13 -12.05
C ASN A 151 -17.56 8.13 -12.96
N LYS A 152 -18.29 7.28 -13.67
CA LYS A 152 -17.69 6.45 -14.73
C LYS A 152 -17.23 7.35 -15.87
N LEU A 153 -15.99 7.12 -16.36
CA LEU A 153 -15.59 7.67 -17.65
C LEU A 153 -16.46 7.06 -18.73
N ASP A 154 -16.83 7.88 -19.74
CA ASP A 154 -17.57 7.39 -20.88
C ASP A 154 -16.77 6.31 -21.61
N ASP A 155 -17.39 5.15 -21.82
CA ASP A 155 -16.80 3.96 -22.48
C ASP A 155 -16.37 4.24 -23.94
N LYS A 156 -16.59 5.45 -24.47
CA LYS A 156 -16.42 5.78 -25.88
C LYS A 156 -14.95 5.85 -26.35
N ASP A 157 -14.01 6.13 -25.47
CA ASP A 157 -12.58 6.24 -25.84
C ASP A 157 -11.79 4.93 -25.67
N ILE A 158 -12.36 3.94 -24.98
CA ILE A 158 -11.68 2.69 -24.64
C ILE A 158 -11.62 1.71 -25.82
N SER A 159 -12.53 1.85 -26.82
CA SER A 159 -12.77 0.81 -27.81
C SER A 159 -11.74 0.71 -28.94
N LYS A 160 -10.80 1.66 -29.09
CA LYS A 160 -9.87 1.71 -30.24
C LYS A 160 -8.46 1.22 -29.94
N ASN A 161 -8.00 1.33 -28.71
CA ASN A 161 -6.62 1.02 -28.31
C ASN A 161 -6.58 0.07 -27.11
N ASN A 162 -5.55 -0.75 -27.03
CA ASN A 162 -5.26 -1.56 -25.86
C ASN A 162 -4.49 -0.72 -24.84
N ILE A 163 -5.08 -0.49 -23.69
CA ILE A 163 -4.51 0.35 -22.64
C ILE A 163 -3.69 -0.52 -21.68
N TYR A 164 -2.39 -0.39 -21.77
CA TYR A 164 -1.44 -0.92 -20.79
C TYR A 164 -1.15 0.15 -19.76
N SER A 165 -1.31 -0.13 -18.49
CA SER A 165 -1.08 0.84 -17.44
C SER A 165 -0.11 0.30 -16.40
N CYS A 166 0.88 1.10 -16.01
CA CYS A 166 1.71 0.83 -14.87
C CYS A 166 1.61 2.01 -13.88
N PRO A 167 0.54 2.06 -13.05
CA PRO A 167 0.21 3.19 -12.21
C PRO A 167 1.01 3.18 -10.89
N GLN A 168 2.29 2.85 -11.00
CA GLN A 168 3.22 2.77 -9.88
C GLN A 168 4.11 4.00 -9.79
N THR A 169 4.64 4.26 -8.61
CA THR A 169 5.64 5.30 -8.40
C THR A 169 6.87 5.02 -9.24
N LEU A 170 7.35 6.01 -9.98
CA LEU A 170 8.39 5.84 -11.00
C LEU A 170 9.76 5.40 -10.44
N PHE A 171 10.02 5.56 -9.15
CA PHE A 171 11.25 5.02 -8.55
C PHE A 171 11.30 3.48 -8.53
N LYS A 172 10.16 2.80 -8.71
CA LYS A 172 10.07 1.35 -8.83
C LYS A 172 10.53 0.82 -10.21
N PHE A 173 10.68 1.70 -11.18
CA PHE A 173 11.02 1.31 -12.55
C PHE A 173 12.51 1.01 -12.69
N HIS A 174 12.87 -0.25 -12.46
CA HIS A 174 14.22 -0.73 -12.73
C HIS A 174 14.51 -0.69 -14.26
N PRO A 175 15.75 -0.44 -14.71
CA PRO A 175 16.10 -0.44 -16.14
C PRO A 175 15.72 -1.73 -16.88
N ASP A 176 15.80 -2.90 -16.24
CA ASP A 176 15.42 -4.18 -16.83
C ASP A 176 13.93 -4.23 -17.21
N PHE A 177 13.09 -3.41 -16.60
CA PHE A 177 11.66 -3.34 -16.92
C PHE A 177 11.37 -2.60 -18.23
N ASP A 178 12.26 -1.73 -18.65
CA ASP A 178 12.06 -0.90 -19.85
C ASP A 178 11.89 -1.75 -21.13
N ASP A 179 12.69 -2.79 -21.25
CA ASP A 179 12.63 -3.68 -22.43
C ASP A 179 11.31 -4.45 -22.49
N TYR A 180 10.76 -4.88 -21.34
CA TYR A 180 9.43 -5.51 -21.31
C TYR A 180 8.34 -4.54 -21.78
N LEU A 181 8.37 -3.29 -21.31
CA LEU A 181 7.39 -2.26 -21.69
C LEU A 181 7.43 -1.99 -23.20
N PHE A 182 8.62 -1.85 -23.77
CA PHE A 182 8.77 -1.56 -25.20
C PHE A 182 8.51 -2.77 -26.09
N ASP A 183 8.82 -3.98 -25.63
CA ASP A 183 8.49 -5.20 -26.37
C ASP A 183 6.99 -5.44 -26.45
N ILE A 184 6.23 -5.10 -25.41
CA ILE A 184 4.76 -5.12 -25.44
C ILE A 184 4.27 -4.19 -26.55
N LEU A 185 4.70 -2.91 -26.56
CA LEU A 185 4.30 -1.94 -27.57
C LEU A 185 4.77 -2.30 -28.98
N LYS A 186 5.91 -2.98 -29.10
CA LYS A 186 6.40 -3.49 -30.39
C LYS A 186 5.51 -4.59 -30.96
N LYS A 187 5.01 -5.48 -30.10
CA LYS A 187 4.14 -6.61 -30.48
C LYS A 187 2.71 -6.14 -30.72
N ASP A 188 2.19 -5.27 -29.86
CA ASP A 188 0.85 -4.70 -30.00
C ASP A 188 0.91 -3.29 -30.59
N LYS A 189 0.53 -3.17 -31.86
CA LYS A 189 0.54 -1.88 -32.58
C LYS A 189 -0.59 -0.92 -32.15
N LYS A 190 -1.62 -1.44 -31.47
CA LYS A 190 -2.73 -0.65 -30.89
C LYS A 190 -2.48 -0.34 -29.43
N GLY A 191 -1.40 -0.85 -28.85
CA GLY A 191 -1.06 -0.66 -27.44
C GLY A 191 -0.63 0.78 -27.14
N ILE A 192 -1.16 1.33 -26.05
CA ILE A 192 -0.74 2.60 -25.44
C ILE A 192 -0.35 2.30 -24.01
N LEU A 193 0.81 2.77 -23.59
CA LEU A 193 1.31 2.65 -22.22
C LEU A 193 1.08 3.95 -21.45
N TYR A 194 0.36 3.83 -20.33
CA TYR A 194 0.13 4.93 -19.40
C TYR A 194 0.96 4.77 -18.14
N LEU A 195 1.66 5.84 -17.78
CA LEU A 195 2.49 5.96 -16.59
C LEU A 195 2.07 7.21 -15.81
N LEU A 196 2.29 7.24 -14.49
CA LEU A 196 1.98 8.40 -13.67
C LEU A 196 3.24 9.21 -13.36
N LYS A 197 3.21 10.53 -13.59
CA LYS A 197 4.29 11.42 -13.14
C LYS A 197 4.32 11.52 -11.63
N ASP A 198 5.50 11.65 -11.05
CA ASP A 198 5.66 12.05 -9.67
C ASP A 198 5.38 13.56 -9.50
N THR A 199 4.90 13.96 -8.33
CA THR A 199 4.50 15.34 -8.04
C THR A 199 5.64 16.35 -8.29
N HIS A 200 6.87 15.98 -7.98
CA HIS A 200 8.04 16.84 -8.16
C HIS A 200 8.73 16.67 -9.52
N LYS A 201 8.24 15.75 -10.37
CA LYS A 201 8.74 15.44 -11.71
C LYS A 201 10.21 14.98 -11.78
N VAL A 202 10.83 14.65 -10.64
CA VAL A 202 12.24 14.24 -10.59
C VAL A 202 12.43 12.88 -11.22
N TYR A 203 11.64 11.90 -10.82
CA TYR A 203 11.70 10.54 -11.37
C TYR A 203 11.17 10.51 -12.79
N TYR A 204 10.13 11.29 -13.11
CA TYR A 204 9.60 11.43 -14.46
C TYR A 204 10.68 11.87 -15.44
N LEU A 205 11.41 12.94 -15.13
CA LEU A 205 12.45 13.47 -16.04
C LEU A 205 13.59 12.45 -16.24
N LYS A 206 14.03 11.79 -15.17
CA LYS A 206 15.07 10.75 -15.25
C LYS A 206 14.61 9.55 -16.09
N LEU A 207 13.38 9.08 -15.86
CA LEU A 207 12.83 7.95 -16.60
C LEU A 207 12.64 8.29 -18.09
N LEU A 208 12.11 9.48 -18.38
CA LEU A 208 11.92 9.95 -19.75
C LEU A 208 13.26 10.07 -20.49
N GLU A 209 14.31 10.59 -19.83
CA GLU A 209 15.66 10.64 -20.40
C GLU A 209 16.20 9.24 -20.70
N ARG A 210 15.97 8.28 -19.81
CA ARG A 210 16.36 6.87 -19.98
C ARG A 210 15.60 6.25 -21.15
N PHE A 211 14.29 6.44 -21.21
CA PHE A 211 13.44 5.93 -22.30
C PHE A 211 13.84 6.46 -23.66
N LYS A 212 14.17 7.76 -23.78
CA LYS A 212 14.63 8.38 -25.03
C LYS A 212 15.91 7.77 -25.58
N LYS A 213 16.72 7.11 -24.76
CA LYS A 213 17.94 6.40 -25.20
C LYS A 213 17.63 5.02 -25.79
N ASN A 214 16.43 4.48 -25.55
CA ASN A 214 16.02 3.19 -26.09
C ASN A 214 15.45 3.36 -27.51
N LYS A 215 15.98 2.61 -28.47
CA LYS A 215 15.58 2.67 -29.90
C LYS A 215 14.11 2.27 -30.16
N ASN A 216 13.49 1.58 -29.23
CA ASN A 216 12.09 1.14 -29.32
C ASN A 216 11.12 2.10 -28.61
N PHE A 217 11.61 3.19 -28.03
CA PHE A 217 10.76 4.20 -27.39
C PHE A 217 9.93 4.96 -28.44
N ASP A 218 8.63 5.00 -28.20
CA ASP A 218 7.66 5.72 -29.05
C ASP A 218 6.92 6.74 -28.17
N SER A 219 7.23 8.02 -28.34
CA SER A 219 6.67 9.10 -27.55
C SER A 219 5.16 9.27 -27.71
N ASP A 220 4.58 8.81 -28.83
CA ASP A 220 3.17 8.94 -29.13
C ASP A 220 2.35 7.84 -28.47
N ARG A 221 3.02 6.77 -28.03
CA ARG A 221 2.38 5.62 -27.38
C ARG A 221 2.80 5.39 -25.92
N VAL A 222 3.72 6.19 -25.40
CA VAL A 222 4.08 6.19 -23.97
C VAL A 222 3.63 7.51 -23.35
N ILE A 223 2.51 7.47 -22.66
CA ILE A 223 1.84 8.66 -22.14
C ILE A 223 2.05 8.77 -20.64
N PHE A 224 2.62 9.88 -20.20
CA PHE A 224 2.78 10.21 -18.80
C PHE A 224 1.64 11.11 -18.32
N LEU A 225 0.72 10.55 -17.53
CA LEU A 225 -0.38 11.30 -16.92
C LEU A 225 0.14 12.16 -15.77
N ASP A 226 -0.45 13.32 -15.59
CA ASP A 226 -0.25 14.12 -14.38
C ASP A 226 -0.85 13.39 -13.14
N PRO A 227 -0.44 13.74 -11.92
CA PRO A 227 -0.99 13.12 -10.72
C PRO A 227 -2.51 13.14 -10.71
N LEU A 228 -3.12 11.97 -10.53
CA LEU A 228 -4.56 11.76 -10.53
C LEU A 228 -5.12 11.89 -9.11
N ASN A 229 -6.32 12.45 -8.96
CA ASN A 229 -7.07 12.29 -7.73
C ASN A 229 -7.60 10.85 -7.60
N LEU A 230 -8.11 10.47 -6.42
CA LEU A 230 -8.53 9.10 -6.16
C LEU A 230 -9.57 8.58 -7.17
N ASN A 231 -10.60 9.38 -7.51
CA ASN A 231 -11.62 8.96 -8.46
C ASN A 231 -11.06 8.76 -9.87
N GLN A 232 -10.21 9.67 -10.32
CA GLN A 232 -9.51 9.56 -11.61
C GLN A 232 -8.60 8.33 -11.64
N PHE A 233 -7.88 8.08 -10.54
CA PHE A 233 -6.99 6.93 -10.41
C PHE A 233 -7.77 5.60 -10.51
N ILE A 234 -8.84 5.46 -9.74
CA ILE A 234 -9.68 4.26 -9.76
C ILE A 234 -10.35 4.06 -11.13
N ASN A 235 -10.85 5.15 -11.75
CA ASN A 235 -11.38 5.08 -13.11
C ASN A 235 -10.30 4.60 -14.11
N HIS A 236 -9.09 5.14 -14.00
CA HIS A 236 -7.99 4.73 -14.86
C HIS A 236 -7.65 3.25 -14.70
N LEU A 237 -7.63 2.73 -13.46
CA LEU A 237 -7.46 1.30 -13.21
C LEU A 237 -8.56 0.47 -13.90
N GLY A 238 -9.81 0.85 -13.70
CA GLY A 238 -10.99 0.12 -14.22
C GLY A 238 -11.16 0.19 -15.75
N THR A 239 -10.54 1.18 -16.41
CA THR A 239 -10.59 1.34 -17.87
C THR A 239 -9.35 0.81 -18.58
N SER A 240 -8.32 0.42 -17.84
CA SER A 240 -7.13 -0.21 -18.39
C SER A 240 -7.41 -1.63 -18.86
N SER A 241 -6.88 -2.00 -20.02
CA SER A 241 -6.98 -3.38 -20.53
C SER A 241 -6.14 -4.34 -19.68
N VAL A 242 -4.96 -3.90 -19.29
CA VAL A 242 -4.00 -4.67 -18.48
C VAL A 242 -3.20 -3.74 -17.59
N LEU A 243 -3.00 -4.12 -16.33
CA LEU A 243 -1.99 -3.52 -15.47
C LEU A 243 -0.66 -4.28 -15.60
N LEU A 244 0.41 -3.53 -15.75
CA LEU A 244 1.77 -4.04 -15.74
C LEU A 244 2.39 -3.79 -14.37
N ASP A 245 2.87 -4.84 -13.75
CA ASP A 245 3.49 -4.77 -12.43
C ASP A 245 5.02 -4.66 -12.58
N PRO A 246 5.68 -3.67 -11.94
CA PRO A 246 7.12 -3.55 -12.03
C PRO A 246 7.83 -4.77 -11.45
N ILE A 247 8.86 -5.23 -12.16
CA ILE A 247 9.75 -6.27 -11.66
C ILE A 247 10.50 -5.76 -10.42
N TYR A 248 10.82 -6.62 -9.49
CA TYR A 248 11.52 -6.39 -8.20
C TYR A 248 10.73 -5.67 -7.12
N PHE A 249 9.86 -4.73 -7.44
CA PHE A 249 9.02 -4.07 -6.45
C PHE A 249 7.60 -3.83 -6.99
N GLY A 250 6.78 -4.82 -6.86
CA GLY A 250 5.42 -4.87 -7.39
C GLY A 250 4.43 -3.91 -6.73
N SER A 251 3.20 -4.01 -7.20
CA SER A 251 2.05 -3.25 -6.72
C SER A 251 1.48 -3.88 -5.43
N GLY A 252 0.89 -3.05 -4.60
CA GLY A 252 0.09 -3.46 -3.46
C GLY A 252 -1.39 -3.09 -3.68
N ASN A 253 -1.81 -1.93 -3.18
CA ASN A 253 -3.21 -1.49 -3.24
C ASN A 253 -3.77 -1.40 -4.65
N SER A 254 -3.01 -0.85 -5.59
CA SER A 254 -3.46 -0.72 -6.99
C SER A 254 -3.82 -2.05 -7.62
N PHE A 255 -3.15 -3.15 -7.21
CA PHE A 255 -3.53 -4.51 -7.60
C PHE A 255 -4.94 -4.86 -7.08
N HIS A 256 -5.19 -4.70 -5.77
CA HIS A 256 -6.49 -4.99 -5.19
C HIS A 256 -7.60 -4.09 -5.76
N GLU A 257 -7.31 -2.80 -5.90
CA GLU A 257 -8.24 -1.83 -6.48
C GLU A 257 -8.61 -2.18 -7.92
N SER A 258 -7.67 -2.64 -8.74
CA SER A 258 -7.93 -3.03 -10.14
C SER A 258 -8.77 -4.30 -10.25
N MET A 259 -8.56 -5.27 -9.38
CA MET A 259 -9.31 -6.54 -9.39
C MET A 259 -10.81 -6.33 -9.16
N PHE A 260 -11.20 -5.34 -8.37
CA PHE A 260 -12.62 -5.01 -8.17
C PHE A 260 -13.34 -4.57 -9.44
N TYR A 261 -12.59 -4.17 -10.47
CA TYR A 261 -13.11 -3.76 -11.77
C TYR A 261 -12.84 -4.77 -12.88
N GLY A 262 -12.24 -5.92 -12.52
CA GLY A 262 -11.94 -6.98 -13.46
C GLY A 262 -10.70 -6.72 -14.33
N THR A 263 -9.91 -5.69 -14.05
CA THR A 263 -8.68 -5.41 -14.78
C THR A 263 -7.62 -6.42 -14.41
N GLN A 264 -7.11 -7.12 -15.41
CA GLN A 264 -6.07 -8.12 -15.24
C GLN A 264 -4.72 -7.48 -14.96
N THR A 265 -3.92 -8.11 -14.10
CA THR A 265 -2.55 -7.68 -13.80
C THR A 265 -1.56 -8.72 -14.28
N VAL A 266 -0.54 -8.29 -15.00
CA VAL A 266 0.61 -9.12 -15.36
C VAL A 266 1.75 -8.78 -14.41
N THR A 267 2.23 -9.77 -13.68
CA THR A 267 3.35 -9.68 -12.73
C THR A 267 4.40 -10.74 -13.05
N CYS A 268 5.63 -10.54 -12.60
CA CYS A 268 6.76 -11.47 -12.74
C CYS A 268 7.02 -12.24 -11.46
#